data_3cd076d5082dab3607bcf73f5edd4718
#
_entry.id   3cd076d5082dab3607bcf73f5edd4718
#
_cell.length_a   1.000
_cell.length_b   1.000
_cell.length_c   1.000
_cell.angle_alpha   90.00
_cell.angle_beta   90.00
_cell.angle_gamma   90.00
#
_symmetry.space_group_name_H-M   'P 1'
#
loop_
_entity.id
_entity.type
_entity.pdbx_description
1 polymer ?
#
loop_
_entity_poly.entity_id
_entity_poly.type
_entity_poly.pdbx_seq_one_letter_code
_entity_poly.pdbx_strand_id
1 'polypeptide(L)'
;MDLKGCLALCPLVAILRGVRPDEVLAIGEALERQGVAIIEVPLNSPQPLDSIARLAREFGERLLIGAGTVMTAGQVTEIAEAGGRLVVTPHADPVVTRAAKQHGLLAVPGFFTPGEAFAMLAAGADALKLFPAEAASPAVLRALRAVLPAGTAVLPVGGIDASNIPAWQAAGAAGFGIGSSIYKPGDSPETVGAKAHALVAALAPVP
;
A
#
# COMPACT_ATOMS: atom_id res chain seq x y z
N MET A 1 -9.72 1.39 12.16
CA MET A 1 -9.33 0.18 11.41
C MET A 1 -7.81 0.09 11.42
N ASP A 2 -7.21 -1.06 11.73
CA ASP A 2 -5.77 -1.27 11.71
C ASP A 2 -5.35 -1.93 10.39
N LEU A 3 -4.04 -1.94 10.09
CA LEU A 3 -3.51 -2.49 8.84
C LEU A 3 -3.80 -4.00 8.71
N LYS A 4 -3.68 -4.74 9.80
CA LYS A 4 -3.91 -6.20 9.83
C LYS A 4 -5.36 -6.54 9.49
N GLY A 5 -6.32 -5.81 10.06
CA GLY A 5 -7.74 -5.98 9.77
C GLY A 5 -8.06 -5.65 8.31
N CYS A 6 -7.50 -4.56 7.75
CA CYS A 6 -7.68 -4.22 6.35
C CYS A 6 -7.12 -5.30 5.41
N LEU A 7 -5.91 -5.79 5.69
CA LEU A 7 -5.28 -6.85 4.89
C LEU A 7 -6.02 -8.19 5.01
N ALA A 8 -6.66 -8.47 6.14
CA ALA A 8 -7.50 -9.66 6.31
C ALA A 8 -8.81 -9.58 5.50
N LEU A 9 -9.36 -8.39 5.33
CA LEU A 9 -10.54 -8.16 4.47
C LEU A 9 -10.18 -8.29 2.99
N CYS A 10 -9.16 -7.56 2.57
CA CYS A 10 -8.65 -7.60 1.19
C CYS A 10 -7.15 -7.27 1.22
N PRO A 11 -6.25 -8.22 0.88
CA PRO A 11 -4.81 -8.01 0.97
C PRO A 11 -4.26 -7.19 -0.21
N LEU A 12 -4.99 -6.16 -0.66
CA LEU A 12 -4.57 -5.23 -1.70
C LEU A 12 -4.47 -3.81 -1.17
N VAL A 13 -3.38 -3.14 -1.52
CA VAL A 13 -3.19 -1.69 -1.38
C VAL A 13 -3.28 -1.08 -2.77
N ALA A 14 -4.34 -0.32 -3.05
CA ALA A 14 -4.50 0.38 -4.32
C ALA A 14 -3.62 1.63 -4.36
N ILE A 15 -2.71 1.70 -5.33
CA ILE A 15 -1.78 2.81 -5.54
C ILE A 15 -2.31 3.68 -6.68
N LEU A 16 -2.85 4.85 -6.35
CA LEU A 16 -3.48 5.76 -7.30
C LEU A 16 -2.49 6.80 -7.84
N ARG A 17 -1.42 6.34 -8.48
CA ARG A 17 -0.39 7.23 -9.02
C ARG A 17 -0.91 8.08 -10.18
N GLY A 18 -0.87 9.40 -10.01
CA GLY A 18 -1.29 10.37 -11.01
C GLY A 18 -2.78 10.69 -10.95
N VAL A 19 -3.52 10.19 -9.96
CA VAL A 19 -4.93 10.55 -9.75
C VAL A 19 -5.07 12.03 -9.41
N ARG A 20 -6.14 12.65 -9.90
CA ARG A 20 -6.49 14.05 -9.62
C ARG A 20 -7.60 14.13 -8.58
N PRO A 21 -7.69 15.27 -7.84
CA PRO A 21 -8.72 15.46 -6.82
C PRO A 21 -10.17 15.42 -7.35
N ASP A 22 -10.38 15.77 -8.61
CA ASP A 22 -11.73 15.80 -9.23
C ASP A 22 -12.27 14.39 -9.54
N GLU A 23 -11.40 13.40 -9.73
CA GLU A 23 -11.80 12.02 -10.05
C GLU A 23 -11.66 11.03 -8.88
N VAL A 24 -10.90 11.41 -7.83
CA VAL A 24 -10.47 10.48 -6.80
C VAL A 24 -11.61 9.83 -6.01
N LEU A 25 -12.71 10.52 -5.78
CA LEU A 25 -13.86 9.96 -5.05
C LEU A 25 -14.58 8.87 -5.85
N ALA A 26 -14.81 9.10 -7.14
CA ALA A 26 -15.44 8.09 -8.00
C ALA A 26 -14.55 6.83 -8.15
N ILE A 27 -13.22 7.02 -8.22
CA ILE A 27 -12.25 5.92 -8.23
C ILE A 27 -12.26 5.18 -6.88
N GLY A 28 -12.27 5.91 -5.76
CA GLY A 28 -12.35 5.33 -4.41
C GLY A 28 -13.60 4.48 -4.20
N GLU A 29 -14.77 4.97 -4.65
CA GLU A 29 -16.02 4.23 -4.60
C GLU A 29 -15.99 2.95 -5.45
N ALA A 30 -15.40 3.01 -6.65
CA ALA A 30 -15.23 1.84 -7.51
C ALA A 30 -14.34 0.76 -6.86
N LEU A 31 -13.29 1.16 -6.15
CA LEU A 31 -12.42 0.25 -5.40
C LEU A 31 -13.14 -0.34 -4.18
N GLU A 32 -13.85 0.49 -3.39
CA GLU A 32 -14.62 0.05 -2.21
C GLU A 32 -15.65 -1.02 -2.59
N ARG A 33 -16.39 -0.83 -3.69
CA ARG A 33 -17.36 -1.81 -4.19
C ARG A 33 -16.76 -3.18 -4.51
N GLN A 34 -15.45 -3.24 -4.81
CA GLN A 34 -14.73 -4.49 -5.04
C GLN A 34 -14.07 -5.04 -3.78
N GLY A 35 -14.30 -4.41 -2.62
CA GLY A 35 -13.76 -4.85 -1.33
C GLY A 35 -12.34 -4.39 -1.05
N VAL A 36 -11.75 -3.53 -1.88
CA VAL A 36 -10.41 -2.95 -1.59
C VAL A 36 -10.52 -2.02 -0.40
N ALA A 37 -9.79 -2.34 0.68
CA ALA A 37 -9.88 -1.64 1.96
C ALA A 37 -8.76 -0.62 2.19
N ILE A 38 -7.73 -0.57 1.35
CA ILE A 38 -6.56 0.28 1.52
C ILE A 38 -6.27 1.05 0.23
N ILE A 39 -6.22 2.39 0.32
CA ILE A 39 -5.90 3.26 -0.80
C ILE A 39 -4.75 4.20 -0.41
N GLU A 40 -3.71 4.26 -1.24
CA GLU A 40 -2.66 5.26 -1.12
C GLU A 40 -2.58 6.14 -2.35
N VAL A 41 -2.40 7.44 -2.15
CA VAL A 41 -2.12 8.41 -3.20
C VAL A 41 -0.63 8.78 -3.13
N PRO A 42 0.16 8.45 -4.17
CA PRO A 42 1.57 8.85 -4.19
C PRO A 42 1.73 10.37 -4.21
N LEU A 43 2.66 10.90 -3.38
CA LEU A 43 2.89 12.35 -3.28
C LEU A 43 3.43 13.01 -4.57
N ASN A 44 3.82 12.22 -5.55
CA ASN A 44 4.14 12.70 -6.90
C ASN A 44 2.95 12.69 -7.88
N SER A 45 1.72 12.59 -7.35
CA SER A 45 0.47 12.81 -8.11
C SER A 45 0.10 14.30 -8.11
N PRO A 46 -0.83 14.76 -8.99
CA PRO A 46 -1.35 16.12 -8.96
C PRO A 46 -2.12 16.39 -7.64
N GLN A 47 -1.76 17.46 -6.93
CA GLN A 47 -2.42 17.90 -5.69
C GLN A 47 -2.74 16.73 -4.73
N PRO A 48 -1.73 15.92 -4.33
CA PRO A 48 -1.98 14.63 -3.67
C PRO A 48 -2.64 14.79 -2.30
N LEU A 49 -2.31 15.85 -1.55
CA LEU A 49 -2.89 16.11 -0.23
C LEU A 49 -4.39 16.46 -0.32
N ASP A 50 -4.84 17.16 -1.38
CA ASP A 50 -6.26 17.39 -1.62
C ASP A 50 -7.00 16.06 -1.93
N SER A 51 -6.41 15.20 -2.75
CA SER A 51 -6.96 13.86 -3.01
C SER A 51 -7.05 13.03 -1.73
N ILE A 52 -6.01 13.03 -0.90
CA ILE A 52 -5.99 12.32 0.39
C ILE A 52 -7.07 12.86 1.33
N ALA A 53 -7.18 14.20 1.46
CA ALA A 53 -8.19 14.83 2.32
C ALA A 53 -9.62 14.50 1.90
N ARG A 54 -9.91 14.49 0.60
CA ARG A 54 -11.21 14.08 0.06
C ARG A 54 -11.53 12.63 0.36
N LEU A 55 -10.58 11.71 0.10
CA LEU A 55 -10.74 10.29 0.40
C LEU A 55 -10.91 10.04 1.91
N ALA A 56 -10.09 10.69 2.74
CA ALA A 56 -10.15 10.54 4.19
C ALA A 56 -11.49 11.00 4.76
N ARG A 57 -12.02 12.13 4.26
CA ARG A 57 -13.32 12.67 4.69
C ARG A 57 -14.48 11.76 4.28
N GLU A 58 -14.44 11.20 3.06
CA GLU A 58 -15.54 10.39 2.52
C GLU A 58 -15.49 8.94 3.01
N PHE A 59 -14.31 8.34 3.04
CA PHE A 59 -14.14 6.91 3.26
C PHE A 59 -13.36 6.55 4.54
N GLY A 60 -12.79 7.52 5.27
CA GLY A 60 -11.83 7.26 6.35
C GLY A 60 -12.33 6.41 7.51
N GLU A 61 -13.65 6.26 7.68
CA GLU A 61 -14.23 5.33 8.65
C GLU A 61 -14.27 3.87 8.13
N ARG A 62 -14.34 3.71 6.82
CA ARG A 62 -14.51 2.42 6.13
C ARG A 62 -13.24 1.90 5.47
N LEU A 63 -12.39 2.81 4.98
CA LEU A 63 -11.15 2.48 4.28
C LEU A 63 -9.94 3.07 5.01
N LEU A 64 -8.80 2.41 4.88
CA LEU A 64 -7.51 2.94 5.31
C LEU A 64 -6.93 3.80 4.18
N ILE A 65 -6.96 5.13 4.36
CA ILE A 65 -6.46 6.10 3.39
C ILE A 65 -5.08 6.59 3.80
N GLY A 66 -4.18 6.76 2.83
CA GLY A 66 -2.86 7.31 3.09
C GLY A 66 -2.09 7.77 1.87
N ALA A 67 -0.80 7.96 2.06
CA ALA A 67 0.11 8.44 1.04
C ALA A 67 1.20 7.44 0.69
N GLY A 68 1.56 7.38 -0.59
CA GLY A 68 2.76 6.71 -1.06
C GLY A 68 3.85 7.69 -1.51
N THR A 69 5.02 7.14 -1.80
CA THR A 69 6.18 7.92 -2.25
C THR A 69 6.56 9.02 -1.24
N VAL A 70 6.39 8.71 0.04
CA VAL A 70 6.76 9.62 1.14
C VAL A 70 8.28 9.54 1.34
N MET A 71 8.96 10.69 1.32
CA MET A 71 10.41 10.78 1.30
C MET A 71 10.98 11.53 2.52
N THR A 72 10.17 12.27 3.26
CA THR A 72 10.65 13.11 4.38
C THR A 72 9.69 13.10 5.56
N ALA A 73 10.23 13.38 6.76
CA ALA A 73 9.41 13.53 7.97
C ALA A 73 8.42 14.70 7.89
N GLY A 74 8.77 15.79 7.17
CA GLY A 74 7.84 16.91 6.95
C GLY A 74 6.59 16.50 6.19
N GLN A 75 6.75 15.67 5.15
CA GLN A 75 5.61 15.12 4.41
C GLN A 75 4.69 14.25 5.29
N VAL A 76 5.21 13.58 6.32
CA VAL A 76 4.39 12.81 7.27
C VAL A 76 3.42 13.73 8.03
N THR A 77 3.88 14.90 8.45
CA THR A 77 3.02 15.90 9.11
C THR A 77 1.90 16.38 8.18
N GLU A 78 2.24 16.72 6.92
CA GLU A 78 1.26 17.15 5.92
C GLU A 78 0.19 16.05 5.64
N ILE A 79 0.61 14.78 5.60
CA ILE A 79 -0.30 13.64 5.44
C ILE A 79 -1.25 13.51 6.63
N ALA A 80 -0.73 13.64 7.86
CA ALA A 80 -1.56 13.59 9.08
C ALA A 80 -2.59 14.72 9.10
N GLU A 81 -2.19 15.95 8.74
CA GLU A 81 -3.07 17.12 8.64
C GLU A 81 -4.16 16.94 7.55
N ALA A 82 -3.85 16.25 6.46
CA ALA A 82 -4.80 15.89 5.42
C ALA A 82 -5.75 14.74 5.81
N GLY A 83 -5.61 14.16 7.02
CA GLY A 83 -6.44 13.06 7.50
C GLY A 83 -5.98 11.67 7.03
N GLY A 84 -4.80 11.57 6.40
CA GLY A 84 -4.19 10.29 6.05
C GLY A 84 -3.76 9.51 7.30
N ARG A 85 -3.84 8.19 7.25
CA ARG A 85 -3.50 7.29 8.36
C ARG A 85 -2.43 6.26 8.00
N LEU A 86 -1.96 6.26 6.76
CA LEU A 86 -0.97 5.32 6.24
C LEU A 86 0.13 6.08 5.50
N VAL A 87 1.38 5.73 5.81
CA VAL A 87 2.59 6.21 5.13
C VAL A 87 3.29 5.05 4.45
N VAL A 88 3.46 5.14 3.13
CA VAL A 88 4.20 4.15 2.33
C VAL A 88 5.40 4.84 1.69
N THR A 89 6.60 4.30 1.89
CA THR A 89 7.82 4.85 1.29
C THR A 89 8.38 3.93 0.19
N PRO A 90 9.14 4.45 -0.77
CA PRO A 90 9.81 3.61 -1.76
C PRO A 90 11.16 3.06 -1.26
N HIS A 91 11.65 3.48 -0.11
CA HIS A 91 12.98 3.22 0.42
C HIS A 91 12.95 3.00 1.93
N ALA A 92 14.06 2.52 2.47
CA ALA A 92 14.24 2.26 3.89
C ALA A 92 14.79 3.51 4.59
N ASP A 93 13.90 4.33 5.17
CA ASP A 93 14.30 5.48 6.00
C ASP A 93 13.70 5.37 7.41
N PRO A 94 14.56 5.11 8.43
CA PRO A 94 14.11 5.04 9.82
C PRO A 94 13.58 6.37 10.36
N VAL A 95 14.00 7.51 9.81
CA VAL A 95 13.54 8.84 10.25
C VAL A 95 12.08 9.04 9.84
N VAL A 96 11.75 8.75 8.57
CA VAL A 96 10.37 8.83 8.06
C VAL A 96 9.47 7.81 8.77
N THR A 97 9.95 6.57 8.98
CA THR A 97 9.21 5.54 9.68
C THR A 97 8.87 5.95 11.11
N ARG A 98 9.86 6.44 11.88
CA ARG A 98 9.64 6.95 13.25
C ARG A 98 8.71 8.17 13.28
N ALA A 99 8.84 9.08 12.33
CA ALA A 99 7.93 10.23 12.23
C ALA A 99 6.48 9.77 12.03
N ALA A 100 6.23 8.78 11.16
CA ALA A 100 4.89 8.21 10.99
C ALA A 100 4.34 7.67 12.32
N LYS A 101 5.16 6.93 13.07
CA LYS A 101 4.73 6.38 14.39
C LYS A 101 4.50 7.47 15.42
N GLN A 102 5.28 8.54 15.45
CA GLN A 102 5.09 9.70 16.34
C GLN A 102 3.77 10.44 16.06
N HIS A 103 3.33 10.49 14.80
CA HIS A 103 2.02 11.04 14.41
C HIS A 103 0.87 10.02 14.53
N GLY A 104 1.10 8.81 15.07
CA GLY A 104 0.08 7.76 15.19
C GLY A 104 -0.33 7.12 13.87
N LEU A 105 0.44 7.33 12.79
CA LEU A 105 0.18 6.77 11.48
C LEU A 105 0.75 5.35 11.36
N LEU A 106 0.16 4.56 10.48
CA LEU A 106 0.68 3.26 10.07
C LEU A 106 1.82 3.47 9.07
N ALA A 107 2.91 2.71 9.24
CA ALA A 107 4.12 2.83 8.42
C ALA A 107 4.41 1.54 7.65
N VAL A 108 4.50 1.64 6.33
CA VAL A 108 4.86 0.55 5.42
C VAL A 108 6.07 0.99 4.57
N PRO A 109 7.27 0.99 5.17
CA PRO A 109 8.49 1.40 4.47
C PRO A 109 8.93 0.38 3.44
N GLY A 110 9.53 0.91 2.35
CA GLY A 110 10.18 0.12 1.33
C GLY A 110 11.48 -0.50 1.82
N PHE A 111 11.81 -1.70 1.34
CA PHE A 111 13.07 -2.37 1.57
C PHE A 111 13.39 -3.32 0.41
N PHE A 112 14.66 -3.69 0.28
CA PHE A 112 15.10 -4.69 -0.68
C PHE A 112 16.09 -5.69 -0.07
N THR A 113 16.78 -5.33 1.00
CA THR A 113 17.77 -6.16 1.69
C THR A 113 17.32 -6.55 3.09
N PRO A 114 17.79 -7.68 3.65
CA PRO A 114 17.50 -8.04 5.05
C PRO A 114 17.89 -6.95 6.05
N GLY A 115 19.04 -6.27 5.85
CA GLY A 115 19.50 -5.20 6.73
C GLY A 115 18.51 -4.04 6.79
N GLU A 116 17.98 -3.61 5.65
CA GLU A 116 16.93 -2.59 5.57
C GLU A 116 15.65 -3.05 6.28
N ALA A 117 15.21 -4.30 6.05
CA ALA A 117 14.03 -4.85 6.68
C ALA A 117 14.12 -4.78 8.22
N PHE A 118 15.21 -5.24 8.80
CA PHE A 118 15.43 -5.19 10.25
C PHE A 118 15.52 -3.75 10.79
N ALA A 119 16.14 -2.84 10.04
CA ALA A 119 16.21 -1.43 10.42
C ALA A 119 14.80 -0.79 10.45
N MET A 120 13.94 -1.11 9.48
CA MET A 120 12.57 -0.60 9.43
C MET A 120 11.69 -1.18 10.54
N LEU A 121 11.82 -2.48 10.83
CA LEU A 121 11.13 -3.09 11.96
C LEU A 121 11.55 -2.46 13.30
N ALA A 122 12.85 -2.23 13.49
CA ALA A 122 13.37 -1.52 14.67
C ALA A 122 12.89 -0.07 14.77
N ALA A 123 12.57 0.58 13.63
CA ALA A 123 11.96 1.91 13.59
C ALA A 123 10.44 1.92 13.85
N GLY A 124 9.80 0.74 13.98
CA GLY A 124 8.39 0.59 14.29
C GLY A 124 7.47 0.37 13.07
N ALA A 125 7.99 -0.13 11.96
CA ALA A 125 7.17 -0.45 10.79
C ALA A 125 6.04 -1.44 11.13
N ASP A 126 4.82 -1.18 10.64
CA ASP A 126 3.65 -2.04 10.81
C ASP A 126 3.61 -3.17 9.77
N ALA A 127 4.21 -2.95 8.60
CA ALA A 127 4.47 -3.93 7.56
C ALA A 127 5.68 -3.46 6.73
N LEU A 128 6.18 -4.31 5.85
CA LEU A 128 7.32 -4.03 4.98
C LEU A 128 6.92 -4.12 3.51
N LYS A 129 7.29 -3.12 2.70
CA LYS A 129 7.09 -3.10 1.25
C LYS A 129 8.34 -3.63 0.56
N LEU A 130 8.28 -4.84 -0.01
CA LEU A 130 9.35 -5.36 -0.89
C LEU A 130 9.28 -4.64 -2.23
N PHE A 131 10.24 -3.75 -2.52
CA PHE A 131 10.21 -2.89 -3.70
C PHE A 131 11.63 -2.63 -4.25
N PRO A 132 11.82 -2.68 -5.58
CA PRO A 132 10.84 -3.07 -6.61
C PRO A 132 10.71 -4.60 -6.74
N ALA A 133 9.49 -5.15 -6.69
CA ALA A 133 9.29 -6.59 -6.75
C ALA A 133 9.60 -7.18 -8.14
N GLU A 134 9.64 -6.35 -9.20
CA GLU A 134 10.11 -6.76 -10.53
C GLU A 134 11.58 -7.23 -10.53
N ALA A 135 12.39 -6.72 -9.60
CA ALA A 135 13.79 -7.12 -9.43
C ALA A 135 13.97 -8.28 -8.44
N ALA A 136 12.88 -8.78 -7.86
CA ALA A 136 12.86 -9.89 -6.92
C ALA A 136 12.07 -11.10 -7.49
N SER A 137 11.83 -12.09 -6.66
CA SER A 137 11.00 -13.24 -7.02
C SER A 137 10.30 -13.81 -5.78
N PRO A 138 9.27 -14.67 -5.94
CA PRO A 138 8.70 -15.42 -4.82
C PRO A 138 9.74 -16.22 -4.02
N ALA A 139 10.81 -16.71 -4.66
CA ALA A 139 11.91 -17.39 -3.97
C ALA A 139 12.69 -16.44 -3.03
N VAL A 140 12.93 -15.20 -3.44
CA VAL A 140 13.54 -14.17 -2.61
C VAL A 140 12.68 -13.87 -1.40
N LEU A 141 11.35 -13.72 -1.59
CA LEU A 141 10.44 -13.51 -0.46
C LEU A 141 10.48 -14.66 0.54
N ARG A 142 10.47 -15.94 0.08
CA ARG A 142 10.60 -17.10 0.97
C ARG A 142 11.88 -17.07 1.78
N ALA A 143 13.01 -16.72 1.14
CA ALA A 143 14.30 -16.62 1.82
C ALA A 143 14.32 -15.51 2.88
N LEU A 144 13.73 -14.34 2.58
CA LEU A 144 13.56 -13.23 3.53
C LEU A 144 12.70 -13.65 4.73
N ARG A 145 11.58 -14.31 4.49
CA ARG A 145 10.67 -14.78 5.56
C ARG A 145 11.32 -15.81 6.51
N ALA A 146 12.32 -16.55 6.06
CA ALA A 146 13.03 -17.50 6.91
C ALA A 146 13.85 -16.82 8.02
N VAL A 147 14.18 -15.54 7.85
CA VAL A 147 15.00 -14.77 8.81
C VAL A 147 14.24 -13.63 9.49
N LEU A 148 13.14 -13.16 8.90
CA LEU A 148 12.32 -12.11 9.49
C LEU A 148 11.55 -12.63 10.71
N PRO A 149 11.26 -11.79 11.72
CA PRO A 149 10.43 -12.16 12.87
C PRO A 149 9.09 -12.75 12.43
N ALA A 150 8.63 -13.77 13.15
CA ALA A 150 7.35 -14.41 12.88
C ALA A 150 6.21 -13.35 12.91
N GLY A 151 5.29 -13.43 11.94
CA GLY A 151 4.18 -12.49 11.83
C GLY A 151 4.52 -11.18 11.10
N THR A 152 5.77 -10.95 10.66
CA THR A 152 6.11 -9.79 9.83
C THR A 152 5.32 -9.83 8.53
N ALA A 153 4.47 -8.82 8.30
CA ALA A 153 3.75 -8.66 7.04
C ALA A 153 4.69 -8.08 5.98
N VAL A 154 4.83 -8.79 4.85
CA VAL A 154 5.61 -8.31 3.69
C VAL A 154 4.68 -8.19 2.49
N LEU A 155 4.68 -7.02 1.86
CA LEU A 155 3.88 -6.66 0.71
C LEU A 155 4.79 -6.44 -0.51
N PRO A 156 4.83 -7.35 -1.49
CA PRO A 156 5.48 -7.09 -2.78
C PRO A 156 4.77 -5.96 -3.52
N VAL A 157 5.56 -5.05 -4.11
CA VAL A 157 5.09 -3.89 -4.86
C VAL A 157 5.96 -3.68 -6.09
N GLY A 158 5.33 -3.54 -7.26
CA GLY A 158 5.99 -3.40 -8.54
C GLY A 158 5.82 -4.65 -9.40
N GLY A 159 5.23 -4.50 -10.60
CA GLY A 159 4.99 -5.61 -11.52
C GLY A 159 3.99 -6.67 -11.04
N ILE A 160 3.21 -6.36 -9.99
CA ILE A 160 2.20 -7.28 -9.47
C ILE A 160 0.90 -7.14 -10.25
N ASP A 161 0.34 -8.28 -10.67
CA ASP A 161 -0.93 -8.39 -11.38
C ASP A 161 -1.65 -9.71 -11.05
N ALA A 162 -2.84 -9.90 -11.61
CA ALA A 162 -3.66 -11.08 -11.37
C ALA A 162 -2.97 -12.41 -11.74
N SER A 163 -2.03 -12.40 -12.70
CA SER A 163 -1.36 -13.61 -13.18
C SER A 163 -0.27 -14.10 -12.22
N ASN A 164 0.36 -13.20 -11.44
CA ASN A 164 1.48 -13.53 -10.58
C ASN A 164 1.16 -13.50 -9.07
N ILE A 165 0.04 -12.90 -8.65
CA ILE A 165 -0.45 -12.91 -7.26
C ILE A 165 -0.39 -14.30 -6.61
N PRO A 166 -0.89 -15.41 -7.23
CA PRO A 166 -0.88 -16.72 -6.58
C PRO A 166 0.51 -17.21 -6.20
N ALA A 167 1.51 -16.95 -7.05
CA ALA A 167 2.89 -17.35 -6.79
C ALA A 167 3.52 -16.61 -5.60
N TRP A 168 3.21 -15.31 -5.48
CA TRP A 168 3.64 -14.49 -4.35
C TRP A 168 2.91 -14.85 -3.05
N GLN A 169 1.60 -15.16 -3.11
CA GLN A 169 0.86 -15.66 -1.94
C GLN A 169 1.44 -16.99 -1.43
N ALA A 170 1.71 -17.94 -2.33
CA ALA A 170 2.36 -19.21 -1.98
C ALA A 170 3.77 -19.03 -1.37
N ALA A 171 4.43 -17.91 -1.66
CA ALA A 171 5.70 -17.54 -1.05
C ALA A 171 5.54 -16.82 0.31
N GLY A 172 4.31 -16.55 0.74
CA GLY A 172 3.99 -15.94 2.02
C GLY A 172 3.87 -14.42 2.00
N ALA A 173 3.54 -13.81 0.85
CA ALA A 173 3.12 -12.41 0.82
C ALA A 173 1.88 -12.22 1.69
N ALA A 174 1.89 -11.19 2.54
CA ALA A 174 0.76 -10.85 3.41
C ALA A 174 -0.27 -9.94 2.71
N GLY A 175 0.10 -9.38 1.58
CA GLY A 175 -0.70 -8.51 0.74
C GLY A 175 0.14 -7.95 -0.39
N PHE A 176 -0.43 -7.05 -1.18
CA PHE A 176 0.18 -6.53 -2.40
C PHE A 176 -0.07 -5.05 -2.57
N GLY A 177 0.94 -4.27 -2.97
CA GLY A 177 0.72 -2.93 -3.49
C GLY A 177 0.58 -2.96 -5.01
N ILE A 178 -0.58 -2.53 -5.51
CA ILE A 178 -0.94 -2.61 -6.92
C ILE A 178 -1.00 -1.20 -7.51
N GLY A 179 -0.11 -0.91 -8.46
CA GLY A 179 -0.05 0.36 -9.19
C GLY A 179 -0.76 0.30 -10.54
N SER A 180 0.00 0.23 -11.63
CA SER A 180 -0.51 0.30 -13.00
C SER A 180 -1.50 -0.80 -13.39
N SER A 181 -1.52 -1.92 -12.67
CA SER A 181 -2.47 -3.01 -12.87
C SER A 181 -3.86 -2.72 -12.31
N ILE A 182 -4.01 -1.73 -11.41
CA ILE A 182 -5.30 -1.32 -10.85
C ILE A 182 -5.76 0.05 -11.35
N TYR A 183 -4.83 1.02 -11.50
CA TYR A 183 -5.13 2.37 -11.93
C TYR A 183 -4.03 2.95 -12.83
N LYS A 184 -4.44 3.62 -13.90
CA LYS A 184 -3.60 4.51 -14.71
C LYS A 184 -4.32 5.85 -14.88
N PRO A 185 -3.61 6.99 -14.98
CA PRO A 185 -4.22 8.27 -15.29
C PRO A 185 -5.12 8.18 -16.53
N GLY A 186 -6.38 8.64 -16.39
CA GLY A 186 -7.38 8.57 -17.45
C GLY A 186 -8.26 7.31 -17.45
N ASP A 187 -8.01 6.34 -16.56
CA ASP A 187 -8.95 5.22 -16.37
C ASP A 187 -10.28 5.72 -15.77
N SER A 188 -11.40 5.26 -16.35
CA SER A 188 -12.71 5.53 -15.76
C SER A 188 -12.93 4.69 -14.48
N PRO A 189 -13.85 5.11 -13.58
CA PRO A 189 -14.21 4.32 -12.40
C PRO A 189 -14.63 2.88 -12.75
N GLU A 190 -15.33 2.67 -13.86
CA GLU A 190 -15.75 1.35 -14.34
C GLU A 190 -14.53 0.50 -14.72
N THR A 191 -13.56 1.09 -15.40
CA THR A 191 -12.29 0.43 -15.77
C THR A 191 -11.51 0.01 -14.52
N VAL A 192 -11.40 0.91 -13.53
CA VAL A 192 -10.73 0.62 -12.26
C VAL A 192 -11.47 -0.46 -11.49
N GLY A 193 -12.79 -0.41 -11.43
CA GLY A 193 -13.62 -1.44 -10.80
C GLY A 193 -13.43 -2.82 -11.45
N ALA A 194 -13.39 -2.90 -12.78
CA ALA A 194 -13.14 -4.15 -13.49
C ALA A 194 -11.74 -4.73 -13.23
N LYS A 195 -10.71 -3.86 -13.21
CA LYS A 195 -9.34 -4.25 -12.86
C LYS A 195 -9.25 -4.73 -11.40
N ALA A 196 -9.87 -4.02 -10.46
CA ALA A 196 -9.90 -4.41 -9.05
C ALA A 196 -10.60 -5.76 -8.86
N HIS A 197 -11.73 -5.97 -9.55
CA HIS A 197 -12.45 -7.27 -9.54
C HIS A 197 -11.54 -8.42 -9.97
N ALA A 198 -10.81 -8.28 -11.08
CA ALA A 198 -9.90 -9.30 -11.59
C ALA A 198 -8.75 -9.59 -10.60
N LEU A 199 -8.21 -8.56 -9.94
CA LEU A 199 -7.16 -8.71 -8.93
C LEU A 199 -7.68 -9.40 -7.67
N VAL A 200 -8.87 -9.02 -7.19
CA VAL A 200 -9.52 -9.66 -6.03
C VAL A 200 -9.84 -11.13 -6.32
N ALA A 201 -10.34 -11.43 -7.53
CA ALA A 201 -10.62 -12.81 -7.96
C ALA A 201 -9.36 -13.69 -8.05
N ALA A 202 -8.18 -13.09 -8.24
CA ALA A 202 -6.90 -13.81 -8.27
C ALA A 202 -6.34 -14.15 -6.88
N LEU A 203 -6.90 -13.54 -5.82
CA LEU A 203 -6.49 -13.84 -4.44
C LEU A 203 -7.03 -15.22 -4.03
N ALA A 204 -6.16 -16.09 -3.55
CA ALA A 204 -6.61 -17.27 -2.85
C ALA A 204 -7.32 -16.87 -1.53
N PRO A 205 -8.30 -17.63 -1.05
CA PRO A 205 -8.88 -17.42 0.27
C PRO A 205 -7.77 -17.35 1.32
N VAL A 206 -7.81 -16.35 2.18
CA VAL A 206 -6.90 -16.25 3.34
C VAL A 206 -7.28 -17.37 4.30
N PRO A 207 -6.36 -18.29 4.66
CA PRO A 207 -6.67 -19.41 5.55
C PRO A 207 -6.98 -18.95 7.00
#